data_a65ae7cb1d58fb8129af2d28af50f552
#
_entry.id   a65ae7cb1d58fb8129af2d28af50f552
#
_cell.length_a   1.000
_cell.length_b   1.000
_cell.length_c   1.000
_cell.angle_alpha   90.00
_cell.angle_beta   90.00
_cell.angle_gamma   90.00
#
_symmetry.space_group_name_H-M   'P 1'
#
loop_
_entity.id
_entity.type
_entity.pdbx_description
1 polymer ?
#
loop_
_entity_poly.entity_id
_entity_poly.type
_entity_poly.pdbx_seq_one_letter_code
_entity_poly.pdbx_strand_id
1 'polypeptide(L)'
;MVQHFLLYSKARTLSSYEIAQLSEEEAYDLLCELRWGGKEFITCPKCGVQHKPYYISTRKQWRCKHCNHTFSVTSGTIFANRKKPIKVYLYALMEWVNAVKGLSSLQLARNAKLNPRTAFVLSHKFRKALLESRDIKPLSGVVDMDGTYVHPSPRKANKKSDRIDYRLKENQNSDKRCVMVAREHYSPEEKASNALHCGAKRSHVFVAHTES
;
A
#
# COMPACT_ATOMS: atom_id res chain seq x y z
N MET A 1 19.44 -3.33 -18.85
CA MET A 1 17.99 -3.62 -18.73
C MET A 1 17.66 -3.67 -17.26
N VAL A 2 16.73 -2.84 -16.79
CA VAL A 2 16.40 -2.73 -15.36
C VAL A 2 15.51 -3.92 -14.96
N GLN A 3 15.96 -4.77 -14.05
CA GLN A 3 15.20 -5.94 -13.61
C GLN A 3 14.05 -5.49 -12.67
N HIS A 4 12.85 -5.97 -12.92
CA HIS A 4 11.70 -5.66 -12.07
C HIS A 4 11.87 -6.25 -10.67
N PHE A 5 11.43 -5.52 -9.62
CA PHE A 5 11.64 -5.93 -8.21
C PHE A 5 11.10 -7.35 -7.89
N LEU A 6 10.05 -7.81 -8.56
CA LEU A 6 9.51 -9.16 -8.41
C LEU A 6 10.45 -10.28 -8.92
N LEU A 7 11.50 -9.92 -9.67
CA LEU A 7 12.52 -10.87 -10.13
C LEU A 7 13.68 -11.04 -9.14
N TYR A 8 13.74 -10.24 -8.08
CA TYR A 8 14.74 -10.42 -7.04
C TYR A 8 14.52 -11.69 -6.23
N SER A 9 15.61 -12.26 -5.74
CA SER A 9 15.56 -13.46 -4.89
C SER A 9 14.66 -13.29 -3.67
N LYS A 10 14.66 -12.12 -3.02
CA LYS A 10 13.78 -11.79 -1.90
C LYS A 10 12.29 -11.73 -2.28
N ALA A 11 11.98 -11.33 -3.50
CA ALA A 11 10.59 -11.29 -3.97
C ALA A 11 10.06 -12.68 -4.37
N ARG A 12 10.94 -13.61 -4.71
CA ARG A 12 10.55 -15.00 -5.05
C ARG A 12 9.95 -15.76 -3.87
N THR A 13 10.27 -15.36 -2.64
CA THR A 13 9.71 -15.95 -1.41
C THR A 13 8.33 -15.40 -1.03
N LEU A 14 7.82 -14.40 -1.76
CA LEU A 14 6.50 -13.82 -1.53
C LEU A 14 5.42 -14.65 -2.24
N SER A 15 5.04 -15.76 -1.64
CA SER A 15 4.02 -16.66 -2.21
C SER A 15 2.64 -16.42 -1.60
N SER A 16 1.68 -16.00 -2.44
CA SER A 16 0.27 -15.94 -2.03
C SER A 16 -0.28 -17.31 -1.63
N TYR A 17 0.25 -18.37 -2.26
CA TYR A 17 -0.14 -19.74 -1.98
C TYR A 17 0.27 -20.18 -0.57
N GLU A 18 1.48 -19.85 -0.14
CA GLU A 18 1.95 -20.15 1.23
C GLU A 18 1.08 -19.44 2.27
N ILE A 19 0.77 -18.15 2.06
CA ILE A 19 -0.15 -17.43 2.96
C ILE A 19 -1.54 -18.06 2.98
N ALA A 20 -2.01 -18.58 1.84
CA ALA A 20 -3.32 -19.23 1.77
C ALA A 20 -3.36 -20.59 2.53
N GLN A 21 -2.23 -21.22 2.75
CA GLN A 21 -2.15 -22.48 3.51
C GLN A 21 -2.03 -22.27 5.02
N LEU A 22 -1.57 -21.10 5.48
CA LEU A 22 -1.41 -20.82 6.90
C LEU A 22 -2.74 -20.99 7.66
N SER A 23 -2.66 -21.47 8.87
CA SER A 23 -3.75 -21.35 9.85
C SER A 23 -3.91 -19.89 10.30
N GLU A 24 -5.02 -19.57 10.96
CA GLU A 24 -5.21 -18.20 11.51
C GLU A 24 -4.20 -17.90 12.63
N GLU A 25 -3.70 -18.90 13.33
CA GLU A 25 -2.70 -18.75 14.40
C GLU A 25 -1.32 -18.46 13.82
N GLU A 26 -0.90 -19.23 12.83
CA GLU A 26 0.34 -18.96 12.09
C GLU A 26 0.33 -17.59 11.41
N ALA A 27 -0.79 -17.20 10.80
CA ALA A 27 -0.95 -15.87 10.21
C ALA A 27 -0.86 -14.75 11.26
N TYR A 28 -1.40 -14.99 12.47
CA TYR A 28 -1.27 -14.09 13.59
C TYR A 28 0.18 -13.96 14.05
N ASP A 29 0.90 -15.08 14.16
CA ASP A 29 2.28 -15.13 14.56
C ASP A 29 3.20 -14.45 13.56
N LEU A 30 2.98 -14.72 12.28
CA LEU A 30 3.68 -14.03 11.18
C LEU A 30 3.49 -12.50 11.26
N LEU A 31 2.27 -12.03 11.54
CA LEU A 31 2.03 -10.60 11.68
C LEU A 31 2.70 -10.01 12.93
N CYS A 32 2.81 -10.76 14.03
CA CYS A 32 3.55 -10.35 15.22
C CYS A 32 5.05 -10.23 14.92
N GLU A 33 5.59 -11.20 14.20
CA GLU A 33 7.00 -11.21 13.79
C GLU A 33 7.32 -10.05 12.86
N LEU A 34 6.53 -9.83 11.83
CA LEU A 34 6.69 -8.70 10.89
C LEU A 34 6.59 -7.33 11.58
N ARG A 35 5.78 -7.23 12.63
CA ARG A 35 5.56 -5.94 13.31
C ARG A 35 6.58 -5.64 14.40
N TRP A 36 6.96 -6.63 15.18
CA TRP A 36 7.74 -6.45 16.42
C TRP A 36 8.99 -7.35 16.49
N GLY A 37 9.21 -8.21 15.50
CA GLY A 37 10.27 -9.21 15.54
C GLY A 37 10.00 -10.38 16.50
N GLY A 38 8.74 -10.52 16.93
CA GLY A 38 8.32 -11.58 17.85
C GLY A 38 7.24 -11.16 18.83
N LYS A 39 7.00 -11.97 19.86
CA LYS A 39 5.93 -11.76 20.85
C LYS A 39 6.45 -11.32 22.23
N GLU A 40 7.79 -11.27 22.41
CA GLU A 40 8.36 -10.98 23.73
C GLU A 40 8.44 -9.49 24.03
N PHE A 41 9.03 -8.72 23.12
CA PHE A 41 9.19 -7.28 23.27
C PHE A 41 8.29 -6.54 22.27
N ILE A 42 7.24 -5.96 22.80
CA ILE A 42 6.19 -5.34 21.99
C ILE A 42 6.15 -3.85 22.28
N THR A 43 6.13 -3.06 21.22
CA THR A 43 5.98 -1.60 21.34
C THR A 43 4.52 -1.23 21.49
N CYS A 44 4.18 -0.53 22.57
CA CYS A 44 2.82 -0.05 22.80
C CYS A 44 2.46 1.06 21.79
N PRO A 45 1.34 0.93 21.05
CA PRO A 45 0.96 1.94 20.06
C PRO A 45 0.51 3.28 20.66
N LYS A 46 0.24 3.34 21.98
CA LYS A 46 -0.19 4.57 22.65
C LYS A 46 0.96 5.33 23.28
N CYS A 47 1.86 4.67 24.01
CA CYS A 47 2.95 5.33 24.74
C CYS A 47 4.33 5.13 24.12
N GLY A 48 4.46 4.30 23.06
CA GLY A 48 5.73 4.04 22.37
C GLY A 48 6.73 3.18 23.15
N VAL A 49 6.46 2.84 24.41
CA VAL A 49 7.39 2.07 25.25
C VAL A 49 7.43 0.62 24.78
N GLN A 50 8.65 0.11 24.60
CA GLN A 50 8.91 -1.29 24.27
C GLN A 50 9.16 -2.09 25.56
N HIS A 51 8.36 -3.11 25.80
CA HIS A 51 8.46 -3.96 26.99
C HIS A 51 7.74 -5.29 26.76
N LYS A 52 7.83 -6.21 27.71
CA LYS A 52 7.04 -7.44 27.74
C LYS A 52 5.67 -7.18 28.38
N PRO A 53 4.60 -6.99 27.60
CA PRO A 53 3.27 -6.68 28.12
C PRO A 53 2.56 -7.91 28.67
N TYR A 54 1.43 -7.72 29.34
CA TYR A 54 0.54 -8.84 29.71
C TYR A 54 -0.23 -9.30 28.47
N TYR A 55 -0.23 -10.61 28.24
CA TYR A 55 -1.02 -11.21 27.16
C TYR A 55 -2.36 -11.72 27.68
N ILE A 56 -3.43 -11.30 27.05
CA ILE A 56 -4.80 -11.71 27.35
C ILE A 56 -5.21 -12.73 26.29
N SER A 57 -5.11 -14.02 26.61
CA SER A 57 -5.31 -15.14 25.66
C SER A 57 -6.72 -15.16 25.08
N THR A 58 -7.75 -14.91 25.89
CA THR A 58 -9.16 -14.95 25.49
C THR A 58 -9.51 -13.96 24.38
N ARG A 59 -8.80 -12.82 24.30
CA ARG A 59 -9.04 -11.75 23.32
C ARG A 59 -7.91 -11.61 22.31
N LYS A 60 -6.83 -12.40 22.43
CA LYS A 60 -5.58 -12.26 21.66
C LYS A 60 -5.09 -10.80 21.64
N GLN A 61 -5.05 -10.17 22.82
CA GLN A 61 -4.66 -8.77 23.04
C GLN A 61 -3.57 -8.67 24.10
N TRP A 62 -2.86 -7.57 24.10
CA TRP A 62 -1.86 -7.23 25.10
C TRP A 62 -2.28 -6.03 25.91
N ARG A 63 -1.92 -6.00 27.18
CA ARG A 63 -2.08 -4.85 28.07
C ARG A 63 -0.72 -4.28 28.40
N CYS A 64 -0.53 -3.02 28.08
CA CYS A 64 0.70 -2.29 28.40
C CYS A 64 0.87 -2.15 29.91
N LYS A 65 2.06 -2.46 30.41
CA LYS A 65 2.38 -2.29 31.85
C LYS A 65 2.57 -0.82 32.25
N HIS A 66 2.96 0.03 31.29
CA HIS A 66 3.25 1.45 31.56
C HIS A 66 1.98 2.31 31.52
N CYS A 67 1.16 2.20 30.50
CA CYS A 67 -0.02 3.06 30.32
C CYS A 67 -1.36 2.34 30.44
N ASN A 68 -1.36 1.05 30.80
CA ASN A 68 -2.54 0.18 30.93
C ASN A 68 -3.40 0.07 29.63
N HIS A 69 -2.92 0.60 28.51
CA HIS A 69 -3.64 0.51 27.23
C HIS A 69 -3.71 -0.94 26.73
N THR A 70 -4.90 -1.37 26.32
CA THR A 70 -5.10 -2.69 25.73
C THR A 70 -5.12 -2.57 24.20
N PHE A 71 -4.33 -3.39 23.54
CA PHE A 71 -4.18 -3.34 22.08
C PHE A 71 -3.97 -4.74 21.49
N SER A 72 -4.23 -4.87 20.21
CA SER A 72 -4.00 -6.10 19.42
C SER A 72 -2.86 -5.90 18.43
N VAL A 73 -2.44 -6.97 17.76
CA VAL A 73 -1.42 -6.90 16.70
C VAL A 73 -1.83 -5.95 15.55
N THR A 74 -3.11 -5.68 15.37
CA THR A 74 -3.61 -4.80 14.32
C THR A 74 -3.87 -3.36 14.78
N SER A 75 -3.80 -3.08 16.08
CA SER A 75 -4.03 -1.72 16.63
C SER A 75 -2.97 -0.74 16.16
N GLY A 76 -3.38 0.41 15.64
CA GLY A 76 -2.47 1.41 15.08
C GLY A 76 -1.86 1.04 13.72
N THR A 77 -2.41 0.05 13.03
CA THR A 77 -2.00 -0.33 11.67
C THR A 77 -3.15 -0.13 10.68
N ILE A 78 -2.86 -0.28 9.38
CA ILE A 78 -3.88 -0.27 8.32
C ILE A 78 -4.96 -1.36 8.50
N PHE A 79 -4.67 -2.40 9.28
CA PHE A 79 -5.59 -3.49 9.62
C PHE A 79 -6.41 -3.22 10.89
N ALA A 80 -6.32 -2.04 11.48
CA ALA A 80 -7.15 -1.68 12.63
C ALA A 80 -8.64 -1.84 12.31
N ASN A 81 -9.43 -2.21 13.33
CA ASN A 81 -10.88 -2.45 13.22
C ASN A 81 -11.26 -3.53 12.19
N ARG A 82 -10.40 -4.53 12.02
CA ARG A 82 -10.67 -5.65 11.11
C ARG A 82 -11.92 -6.43 11.52
N LYS A 83 -12.69 -6.90 10.53
CA LYS A 83 -13.85 -7.77 10.71
C LYS A 83 -13.64 -9.19 10.17
N LYS A 84 -12.53 -9.42 9.48
CA LYS A 84 -12.19 -10.71 8.88
C LYS A 84 -10.94 -11.29 9.55
N PRO A 85 -10.64 -12.59 9.41
CA PRO A 85 -9.41 -13.21 9.88
C PRO A 85 -8.16 -12.49 9.36
N ILE A 86 -7.06 -12.55 10.11
CA ILE A 86 -5.78 -11.92 9.72
C ILE A 86 -5.26 -12.51 8.43
N LYS A 87 -5.35 -13.84 8.28
CA LYS A 87 -4.99 -14.57 7.07
C LYS A 87 -5.54 -13.93 5.79
N VAL A 88 -6.81 -13.52 5.81
CA VAL A 88 -7.47 -12.90 4.65
C VAL A 88 -6.83 -11.55 4.30
N TYR A 89 -6.44 -10.76 5.30
CA TYR A 89 -5.77 -9.48 5.08
C TYR A 89 -4.35 -9.66 4.57
N LEU A 90 -3.61 -10.62 5.11
CA LEU A 90 -2.26 -10.95 4.63
C LEU A 90 -2.29 -11.47 3.19
N TYR A 91 -3.21 -12.36 2.89
CA TYR A 91 -3.43 -12.85 1.53
C TYR A 91 -3.76 -11.72 0.56
N ALA A 92 -4.70 -10.85 0.93
CA ALA A 92 -5.07 -9.70 0.10
C ALA A 92 -3.90 -8.73 -0.12
N LEU A 93 -3.05 -8.53 0.89
CA LEU A 93 -1.83 -7.72 0.78
C LEU A 93 -0.84 -8.36 -0.19
N MET A 94 -0.61 -9.66 -0.09
CA MET A 94 0.30 -10.39 -0.99
C MET A 94 -0.17 -10.35 -2.44
N GLU A 95 -1.45 -10.60 -2.70
CA GLU A 95 -2.05 -10.47 -4.03
C GLU A 95 -1.85 -9.05 -4.60
N TRP A 96 -2.03 -8.04 -3.74
CA TRP A 96 -1.90 -6.65 -4.15
C TRP A 96 -0.45 -6.25 -4.45
N VAL A 97 0.50 -6.73 -3.65
CA VAL A 97 1.95 -6.46 -3.83
C VAL A 97 2.50 -7.19 -5.05
N ASN A 98 2.08 -8.44 -5.29
CA ASN A 98 2.53 -9.25 -6.43
C ASN A 98 1.99 -8.75 -7.78
N ALA A 99 0.97 -7.90 -7.78
CA ALA A 99 0.37 -7.38 -9.00
C ALA A 99 1.23 -6.26 -9.61
N VAL A 100 2.03 -6.57 -10.62
CA VAL A 100 2.98 -5.66 -11.31
C VAL A 100 2.34 -4.36 -11.79
N LYS A 101 1.12 -4.45 -12.33
CA LYS A 101 0.35 -3.31 -12.86
C LYS A 101 -0.73 -2.81 -11.90
N GLY A 102 -0.67 -3.26 -10.64
CA GLY A 102 -1.74 -3.07 -9.67
C GLY A 102 -2.88 -4.06 -9.85
N LEU A 103 -3.73 -4.14 -8.84
CA LEU A 103 -4.86 -5.07 -8.79
C LEU A 103 -6.17 -4.30 -8.68
N SER A 104 -7.14 -4.65 -9.52
CA SER A 104 -8.47 -4.05 -9.41
C SER A 104 -9.18 -4.52 -8.12
N SER A 105 -9.95 -3.65 -7.50
CA SER A 105 -10.67 -4.01 -6.28
C SER A 105 -11.68 -5.15 -6.48
N LEU A 106 -12.23 -5.29 -7.68
CA LEU A 106 -13.13 -6.39 -8.02
C LEU A 106 -12.39 -7.73 -8.14
N GLN A 107 -11.18 -7.71 -8.70
CA GLN A 107 -10.33 -8.90 -8.77
C GLN A 107 -9.88 -9.31 -7.36
N LEU A 108 -9.44 -8.35 -6.55
CA LEU A 108 -9.08 -8.61 -5.14
C LEU A 108 -10.26 -9.20 -4.36
N ALA A 109 -11.49 -8.69 -4.60
CA ALA A 109 -12.70 -9.23 -3.97
C ALA A 109 -12.92 -10.69 -4.31
N ARG A 110 -12.73 -11.08 -5.58
CA ARG A 110 -12.87 -12.48 -6.02
C ARG A 110 -11.78 -13.38 -5.44
N ASN A 111 -10.51 -12.95 -5.54
CA ASN A 111 -9.38 -13.76 -5.09
C ASN A 111 -9.41 -14.00 -3.57
N ALA A 112 -9.71 -12.98 -2.79
CA ALA A 112 -9.73 -13.05 -1.32
C ALA A 112 -11.13 -13.37 -0.72
N LYS A 113 -12.12 -13.69 -1.55
CA LYS A 113 -13.53 -13.92 -1.13
C LYS A 113 -14.06 -12.80 -0.22
N LEU A 114 -13.81 -11.55 -0.63
CA LEU A 114 -14.27 -10.36 0.07
C LEU A 114 -15.48 -9.74 -0.62
N ASN A 115 -16.27 -8.98 0.14
CA ASN A 115 -17.26 -8.09 -0.46
C ASN A 115 -16.53 -7.01 -1.28
N PRO A 116 -17.01 -6.63 -2.49
CA PRO A 116 -16.40 -5.61 -3.33
C PRO A 116 -16.12 -4.28 -2.61
N ARG A 117 -17.04 -3.83 -1.75
CA ARG A 117 -16.86 -2.62 -0.93
C ARG A 117 -15.68 -2.77 0.05
N THR A 118 -15.54 -3.94 0.68
CA THR A 118 -14.41 -4.22 1.60
C THR A 118 -13.08 -4.23 0.84
N ALA A 119 -13.02 -4.89 -0.31
CA ALA A 119 -11.83 -4.93 -1.14
C ALA A 119 -11.43 -3.55 -1.67
N PHE A 120 -12.41 -2.71 -2.02
CA PHE A 120 -12.18 -1.32 -2.43
C PHE A 120 -11.52 -0.51 -1.29
N VAL A 121 -12.12 -0.54 -0.09
CA VAL A 121 -11.57 0.17 1.08
C VAL A 121 -10.17 -0.35 1.43
N LEU A 122 -9.96 -1.67 1.36
CA LEU A 122 -8.66 -2.28 1.66
C LEU A 122 -7.58 -1.85 0.66
N SER A 123 -7.89 -1.83 -0.63
CA SER A 123 -6.98 -1.33 -1.67
C SER A 123 -6.59 0.14 -1.45
N HIS A 124 -7.53 0.97 -0.99
CA HIS A 124 -7.25 2.36 -0.63
C HIS A 124 -6.37 2.48 0.62
N LYS A 125 -6.57 1.63 1.62
CA LYS A 125 -5.71 1.57 2.80
C LYS A 125 -4.27 1.19 2.43
N PHE A 126 -4.07 0.25 1.51
CA PHE A 126 -2.73 -0.11 1.02
C PHE A 126 -2.05 1.05 0.31
N ARG A 127 -2.77 1.73 -0.59
CA ARG A 127 -2.24 2.92 -1.28
C ARG A 127 -1.88 4.04 -0.29
N LYS A 128 -2.74 4.28 0.71
CA LYS A 128 -2.49 5.29 1.74
C LYS A 128 -1.25 4.95 2.55
N ALA A 129 -1.08 3.70 2.98
CA ALA A 129 0.11 3.26 3.71
C ALA A 129 1.40 3.47 2.90
N LEU A 130 1.38 3.18 1.59
CA LEU A 130 2.52 3.46 0.71
C LEU A 130 2.81 4.96 0.59
N LEU A 131 1.77 5.78 0.53
CA LEU A 131 1.94 7.24 0.50
C LEU A 131 2.55 7.78 1.79
N GLU A 132 2.12 7.26 2.94
CA GLU A 132 2.63 7.67 4.26
C GLU A 132 4.06 7.16 4.52
N SER A 133 4.45 6.03 3.93
CA SER A 133 5.80 5.46 4.06
C SER A 133 6.82 6.05 3.10
N ARG A 134 6.42 6.99 2.21
CA ARG A 134 7.35 7.58 1.25
C ARG A 134 8.45 8.39 1.96
N ASP A 135 9.68 8.25 1.44
CA ASP A 135 10.78 9.15 1.80
C ASP A 135 10.52 10.53 1.16
N ILE A 136 10.29 11.55 1.99
CA ILE A 136 10.01 12.94 1.59
C ILE A 136 11.29 13.78 1.48
N LYS A 137 12.48 13.17 1.59
CA LYS A 137 13.73 13.92 1.41
C LYS A 137 13.78 14.52 0.02
N PRO A 138 14.34 15.74 -0.12
CA PRO A 138 14.47 16.39 -1.41
C PRO A 138 15.25 15.50 -2.39
N LEU A 139 14.86 15.55 -3.66
CA LEU A 139 15.59 14.91 -4.75
C LEU A 139 16.88 15.66 -5.02
N SER A 140 17.95 14.96 -5.41
CA SER A 140 19.26 15.51 -5.71
C SER A 140 19.86 14.88 -6.97
N GLY A 141 20.86 15.53 -7.56
CA GLY A 141 21.54 15.01 -8.76
C GLY A 141 20.67 15.07 -10.01
N VAL A 142 20.74 14.03 -10.84
CA VAL A 142 19.98 13.94 -12.09
C VAL A 142 18.57 13.48 -11.80
N VAL A 143 17.58 14.28 -12.17
CA VAL A 143 16.16 14.04 -11.94
C VAL A 143 15.42 14.06 -13.27
N ASP A 144 14.78 12.94 -13.62
CA ASP A 144 13.82 12.88 -14.72
C ASP A 144 12.44 13.26 -14.23
N MET A 145 11.73 14.04 -15.04
CA MET A 145 10.37 14.43 -14.76
C MET A 145 9.47 14.02 -15.94
N ASP A 146 8.35 13.36 -15.60
CA ASP A 146 7.30 13.02 -16.55
C ASP A 146 5.95 13.45 -16.00
N GLY A 147 5.09 13.96 -16.87
CA GLY A 147 3.79 14.50 -16.50
C GLY A 147 2.66 13.93 -17.36
N THR A 148 1.59 13.54 -16.71
CA THR A 148 0.37 13.12 -17.40
C THR A 148 -0.84 13.91 -16.92
N TYR A 149 -1.74 14.22 -17.86
CA TYR A 149 -2.99 14.89 -17.54
C TYR A 149 -4.09 13.86 -17.31
N VAL A 150 -4.74 13.95 -16.17
CA VAL A 150 -5.88 13.10 -15.81
C VAL A 150 -7.15 13.95 -15.88
N HIS A 151 -8.07 13.53 -16.72
CA HIS A 151 -9.39 14.15 -16.80
C HIS A 151 -10.31 13.49 -15.77
N PRO A 152 -11.10 14.28 -15.02
CA PRO A 152 -12.21 13.71 -14.29
C PRO A 152 -13.18 13.12 -15.33
N SER A 153 -13.52 11.83 -15.18
CA SER A 153 -14.54 11.21 -16.04
C SER A 153 -15.91 11.55 -15.46
N PRO A 154 -16.65 12.51 -16.06
CA PRO A 154 -17.99 12.79 -15.59
C PRO A 154 -18.89 11.58 -15.84
N ARG A 155 -19.77 11.32 -14.89
CA ARG A 155 -20.74 10.24 -15.02
C ARG A 155 -21.62 10.52 -16.24
N LYS A 156 -21.67 9.60 -17.18
CA LYS A 156 -22.59 9.71 -18.33
C LYS A 156 -24.02 9.81 -17.84
N ALA A 157 -24.78 10.72 -18.43
CA ALA A 157 -26.20 10.82 -18.15
C ALA A 157 -26.93 9.50 -18.49
N ASN A 158 -27.94 9.15 -17.69
CA ASN A 158 -28.68 7.92 -17.88
C ASN A 158 -29.43 7.89 -19.21
N LYS A 159 -30.06 9.02 -19.58
CA LYS A 159 -30.75 9.16 -20.86
C LYS A 159 -29.73 9.47 -21.97
N LYS A 160 -29.90 8.82 -23.12
CA LYS A 160 -29.02 8.99 -24.26
C LYS A 160 -29.05 10.40 -24.85
N SER A 161 -30.21 11.06 -24.79
CA SER A 161 -30.42 12.45 -25.22
C SER A 161 -29.61 13.48 -24.46
N ASP A 162 -29.34 13.19 -23.17
CA ASP A 162 -28.69 14.13 -22.26
C ASP A 162 -27.17 13.89 -22.16
N ARG A 163 -26.65 13.00 -23.03
CA ARG A 163 -25.21 12.66 -23.05
C ARG A 163 -24.44 13.72 -23.84
N ILE A 164 -23.50 14.34 -23.19
CA ILE A 164 -22.55 15.29 -23.77
C ILE A 164 -21.39 14.52 -24.41
N ASP A 165 -21.05 14.84 -25.65
CA ASP A 165 -19.84 14.28 -26.29
C ASP A 165 -18.63 15.12 -25.91
N TYR A 166 -17.82 14.61 -24.97
CA TYR A 166 -16.60 15.27 -24.49
C TYR A 166 -15.41 15.21 -25.47
N ARG A 167 -15.58 14.62 -26.66
CA ARG A 167 -14.56 14.68 -27.73
C ARG A 167 -14.57 16.01 -28.43
N LEU A 168 -15.70 16.70 -28.42
CA LEU A 168 -15.84 18.04 -29.02
C LEU A 168 -15.10 19.06 -28.17
N LYS A 169 -14.36 19.96 -28.81
CA LYS A 169 -13.58 20.99 -28.12
C LYS A 169 -14.45 21.86 -27.18
N GLU A 170 -15.68 22.12 -27.58
CA GLU A 170 -16.66 22.91 -26.82
C GLU A 170 -17.05 22.26 -25.49
N ASN A 171 -16.98 20.94 -25.42
CA ASN A 171 -17.39 20.17 -24.27
C ASN A 171 -16.20 19.62 -23.45
N GLN A 172 -14.98 20.01 -23.81
CA GLN A 172 -13.79 19.58 -23.06
C GLN A 172 -13.75 20.28 -21.72
N ASN A 173 -13.68 19.50 -20.65
CA ASN A 173 -13.52 20.04 -19.30
C ASN A 173 -12.12 20.66 -19.16
N SER A 174 -12.05 21.93 -18.79
CA SER A 174 -10.80 22.65 -18.52
C SER A 174 -10.15 22.18 -17.20
N ASP A 175 -10.92 21.53 -16.33
CA ASP A 175 -10.46 21.07 -15.01
C ASP A 175 -9.60 19.80 -15.13
N LYS A 176 -8.41 19.96 -15.69
CA LYS A 176 -7.41 18.89 -15.83
C LYS A 176 -6.53 18.85 -14.59
N ARG A 177 -6.27 17.66 -14.07
CA ARG A 177 -5.26 17.46 -13.04
C ARG A 177 -3.98 16.96 -13.69
N CYS A 178 -2.89 17.66 -13.47
CA CYS A 178 -1.57 17.22 -13.87
C CYS A 178 -0.97 16.35 -12.74
N VAL A 179 -0.63 15.12 -13.06
CA VAL A 179 0.13 14.25 -12.17
C VAL A 179 1.56 14.24 -12.70
N MET A 180 2.47 14.83 -11.95
CA MET A 180 3.90 14.87 -12.28
C MET A 180 4.64 13.86 -11.42
N VAL A 181 5.51 13.07 -12.04
CA VAL A 181 6.39 12.13 -11.37
C VAL A 181 7.82 12.59 -11.59
N ALA A 182 8.53 12.90 -10.50
CA ALA A 182 9.95 13.20 -10.52
C ALA A 182 10.73 11.98 -9.99
N ARG A 183 11.76 11.55 -10.70
CA ARG A 183 12.58 10.38 -10.38
C ARG A 183 14.05 10.75 -10.32
N GLU A 184 14.67 10.52 -9.18
CA GLU A 184 16.11 10.69 -8.98
C GLU A 184 16.85 9.44 -9.47
N HIS A 185 17.90 9.65 -10.29
CA HIS A 185 18.77 8.58 -10.75
C HIS A 185 19.93 8.33 -9.79
N TYR A 186 20.39 7.08 -9.78
CA TYR A 186 21.66 6.74 -9.16
C TYR A 186 22.81 7.33 -10.00
N SER A 187 23.82 7.86 -9.34
CA SER A 187 25.07 8.23 -10.03
C SER A 187 25.74 6.99 -10.64
N PRO A 188 26.62 7.15 -11.65
CA PRO A 188 27.35 6.03 -12.23
C PRO A 188 28.12 5.20 -11.19
N GLU A 189 28.70 5.87 -10.19
CA GLU A 189 29.45 5.25 -9.09
C GLU A 189 28.52 4.47 -8.15
N GLU A 190 27.37 5.03 -7.79
CA GLU A 190 26.35 4.35 -6.99
C GLU A 190 25.73 3.16 -7.74
N LYS A 191 25.59 3.23 -9.06
CA LYS A 191 25.12 2.09 -9.89
C LYS A 191 26.13 0.96 -9.90
N ALA A 192 27.43 1.26 -9.92
CA ALA A 192 28.48 0.25 -9.91
C ALA A 192 28.57 -0.48 -8.56
N SER A 193 28.37 0.23 -7.44
CA SER A 193 28.38 -0.34 -6.09
C SER A 193 27.10 -1.10 -5.72
N ASN A 194 25.97 -0.75 -6.34
CA ASN A 194 24.64 -1.29 -6.06
C ASN A 194 24.09 -2.11 -7.24
N ALA A 195 24.75 -3.19 -7.62
CA ALA A 195 24.31 -4.08 -8.70
C ALA A 195 22.90 -4.68 -8.52
N LEU A 196 22.28 -4.49 -7.36
CA LEU A 196 20.95 -4.98 -6.98
C LEU A 196 19.84 -3.94 -7.09
N HIS A 197 20.15 -2.66 -7.37
CA HIS A 197 19.13 -1.61 -7.40
C HIS A 197 18.81 -1.20 -8.84
N CYS A 198 17.76 -1.77 -9.35
CA CYS A 198 17.15 -1.32 -10.59
C CYS A 198 15.95 -0.45 -10.27
N GLY A 199 16.00 0.77 -10.70
CA GLY A 199 14.92 1.72 -10.53
C GLY A 199 15.44 3.10 -10.16
N ALA A 200 14.52 3.98 -9.83
CA ALA A 200 14.85 5.29 -9.30
C ALA A 200 15.33 5.17 -7.84
N LYS A 201 16.33 5.94 -7.47
CA LYS A 201 16.82 6.07 -6.09
C LYS A 201 15.71 6.59 -5.19
N ARG A 202 14.99 7.59 -5.68
CA ARG A 202 13.77 8.16 -5.06
C ARG A 202 12.80 8.60 -6.13
N SER A 203 11.53 8.66 -5.79
CA SER A 203 10.51 9.21 -6.66
C SER A 203 9.48 10.00 -5.87
N HIS A 204 9.13 11.17 -6.37
CA HIS A 204 8.06 12.00 -5.83
C HIS A 204 6.95 12.15 -6.85
N VAL A 205 5.72 12.13 -6.37
CA VAL A 205 4.54 12.35 -7.19
C VAL A 205 3.86 13.62 -6.70
N PHE A 206 3.66 14.55 -7.60
CA PHE A 206 2.96 15.81 -7.37
C PHE A 206 1.65 15.81 -8.13
N VAL A 207 0.61 16.32 -7.52
CA VAL A 207 -0.67 16.54 -8.19
C VAL A 207 -0.94 18.04 -8.16
N ALA A 208 -0.97 18.67 -9.33
CA ALA A 208 -1.33 20.06 -9.49
C ALA A 208 -2.69 20.17 -10.20
N HIS A 209 -3.49 21.14 -9.79
CA HIS A 209 -4.64 21.58 -10.57
C HIS A 209 -4.13 22.59 -11.60
N THR A 210 -4.53 22.42 -12.85
CA THR A 210 -4.34 23.49 -13.83
C THR A 210 -5.42 24.54 -13.54
N GLU A 211 -5.04 25.63 -12.91
CA GLU A 211 -5.87 26.84 -12.94
C GLU A 211 -5.85 27.37 -14.36
N SER A 212 -7.02 27.52 -14.95
CA SER A 212 -7.25 28.12 -16.28
C SER A 212 -7.15 29.61 -16.22
#